data_b55aef611a4195ee2096559dbb087a5a
#
_entry.id   b55aef611a4195ee2096559dbb087a5a
#
_cell.length_a   1.000
_cell.length_b   1.000
_cell.length_c   1.000
_cell.angle_alpha   90.00
_cell.angle_beta   90.00
_cell.angle_gamma   90.00
#
_symmetry.space_group_name_H-M   'P 1'
#
loop_
_entity.id
_entity.type
_entity.pdbx_description
1 polymer ?
#
loop_
_entity_poly.entity_id
_entity_poly.type
_entity_poly.pdbx_seq_one_letter_code
_entity_poly.pdbx_strand_id
1 'polypeptide(L)'
;MPAFDKAMALALRRPHRPLFHYSRQFSGRRSTLYQVFSHVQPEISPDEFINREEIEATLKWAEEHKSDRPLIESLIDKARTAKGLTHREAAVLLFCDLEDCNERIFSIAREVKEKIYGNRIVLFAPLYLSNHCVNTCTYCPYHAKNKNIVRKKLTQEEITREVVALQDLGHKRLLLEAGEHPKYNPIEYILESIKTIYSIKHKNGQIRRLNVNIAATTVENYRKLHDAEIGTYQLFQETYHPEEYKKLHPKGPKADYAWHTEAHDRAMEGGIDDVGLGVLFGLTLYKYDFVGLLMHAEHLEAVWGVGPHTISVPRICPADDIDPHTFSNAVPDAIFLKIVALIRLAAPYT
;
A
#
# COMPACT_ATOMS: atom_id res chain seq x y z
N MET A 1 14.84 18.22 -20.23
CA MET A 1 14.93 17.58 -18.89
C MET A 1 13.53 17.35 -18.44
N PRO A 2 13.10 16.10 -18.18
CA PRO A 2 11.75 15.78 -17.78
C PRO A 2 11.44 16.35 -16.38
N ALA A 3 10.15 16.56 -16.09
CA ALA A 3 9.65 17.11 -14.82
C ALA A 3 10.14 16.32 -13.58
N PHE A 4 10.43 15.03 -13.77
CA PHE A 4 10.97 14.12 -12.75
C PHE A 4 12.32 14.58 -12.17
N ASP A 5 13.23 15.10 -13.02
CA ASP A 5 14.51 15.67 -12.56
C ASP A 5 14.31 16.93 -11.70
N LYS A 6 13.21 17.67 -11.91
CA LYS A 6 12.90 18.85 -11.09
C LYS A 6 12.42 18.49 -9.70
N ALA A 7 11.59 17.46 -9.56
CA ALA A 7 11.11 17.00 -8.26
C ALA A 7 12.24 16.38 -7.43
N MET A 8 13.09 15.55 -8.06
CA MET A 8 14.29 15.00 -7.43
C MET A 8 15.34 16.09 -7.11
N ALA A 9 15.52 17.07 -7.99
CA ALA A 9 16.46 18.19 -7.75
C ALA A 9 16.00 19.08 -6.59
N LEU A 10 14.69 19.22 -6.34
CA LEU A 10 14.17 19.91 -5.16
C LEU A 10 14.36 19.10 -3.86
N ALA A 11 14.20 17.79 -3.91
CA ALA A 11 14.43 16.89 -2.77
C ALA A 11 15.91 16.87 -2.34
N LEU A 12 16.83 16.91 -3.30
CA LEU A 12 18.28 16.92 -3.04
C LEU A 12 18.82 18.26 -2.52
N ARG A 13 18.06 19.35 -2.57
CA ARG A 13 18.47 20.68 -2.07
C ARG A 13 18.06 20.96 -0.62
N ARG A 14 17.43 20.02 0.09
CA ARG A 14 17.13 20.20 1.52
C ARG A 14 18.22 19.54 2.36
N PRO A 15 18.77 20.24 3.38
CA PRO A 15 19.75 19.64 4.27
C PRO A 15 19.09 18.50 5.06
N HIS A 16 19.79 17.36 5.17
CA HIS A 16 19.41 16.23 5.98
C HIS A 16 19.02 16.68 7.40
N ARG A 17 17.75 16.55 7.76
CA ARG A 17 17.33 16.62 9.15
C ARG A 17 17.57 15.26 9.79
N PRO A 18 18.16 15.22 11.01
CA PRO A 18 18.41 13.97 11.70
C PRO A 18 17.09 13.28 12.04
N LEU A 19 17.06 11.96 11.86
CA LEU A 19 15.99 11.05 12.26
C LEU A 19 15.65 11.28 13.75
N PHE A 20 14.44 11.75 14.02
CA PHE A 20 13.95 11.84 15.38
C PHE A 20 13.67 10.44 15.92
N HIS A 21 14.37 10.07 16.97
CA HIS A 21 14.02 8.94 17.82
C HIS A 21 12.63 9.16 18.42
N TYR A 22 11.72 8.26 18.13
CA TYR A 22 10.41 8.20 18.74
C TYR A 22 10.54 7.71 20.20
N SER A 23 10.86 8.60 21.12
CA SER A 23 10.65 8.36 22.54
C SER A 23 9.32 8.98 22.94
N ARG A 24 8.41 8.14 23.48
CA ARG A 24 7.14 8.56 24.02
C ARG A 24 7.32 9.57 25.14
N GLN A 25 6.85 10.79 24.93
CA GLN A 25 6.27 11.63 25.99
C GLN A 25 5.12 12.41 25.37
N PHE A 26 3.90 11.90 25.59
CA PHE A 26 2.68 12.65 25.31
C PHE A 26 2.28 13.37 26.59
N SER A 27 2.49 14.67 26.64
CA SER A 27 1.67 15.59 27.44
C SER A 27 1.73 17.00 26.83
N GLY A 28 0.60 17.44 26.29
CA GLY A 28 0.19 18.84 26.22
C GLY A 28 0.96 19.75 25.27
N ARG A 29 0.37 19.98 24.12
CA ARG A 29 0.31 21.19 23.27
C ARG A 29 0.32 20.81 21.79
N ARG A 30 -0.82 20.40 21.28
CA ARG A 30 -1.13 20.48 19.85
C ARG A 30 -1.72 21.86 19.59
N SER A 31 -0.94 22.80 19.18
CA SER A 31 -1.37 23.94 18.36
C SER A 31 -0.15 24.78 18.05
N THR A 32 0.28 24.85 16.80
CA THR A 32 0.99 25.98 16.20
C THR A 32 1.89 25.64 15.01
N LEU A 33 2.04 24.37 14.61
CA LEU A 33 2.89 24.02 13.47
C LEU A 33 2.12 23.62 12.19
N TYR A 34 0.83 23.45 12.25
CA TYR A 34 0.01 23.04 11.09
C TYR A 34 -0.51 24.20 10.20
N GLN A 35 -0.21 25.46 10.54
CA GLN A 35 -0.74 26.62 9.80
C GLN A 35 0.18 27.16 8.68
N VAL A 36 1.28 26.51 8.35
CA VAL A 36 2.24 27.09 7.38
C VAL A 36 2.31 26.38 6.03
N PHE A 37 1.59 25.30 5.82
CA PHE A 37 1.61 24.59 4.54
C PHE A 37 0.24 24.51 3.87
N SER A 38 -0.38 25.66 3.60
CA SER A 38 -1.36 25.77 2.53
C SER A 38 -0.60 25.87 1.19
N HIS A 39 0.15 24.86 0.84
CA HIS A 39 0.63 24.71 -0.52
C HIS A 39 -0.45 23.97 -1.30
N VAL A 40 -1.12 24.68 -2.22
CA VAL A 40 -1.75 24.04 -3.38
C VAL A 40 -0.63 23.22 -4.03
N GLN A 41 -0.62 21.92 -3.80
CA GLN A 41 0.29 21.00 -4.49
C GLN A 41 -0.06 21.08 -5.98
N PRO A 42 0.90 21.12 -6.89
CA PRO A 42 0.59 21.02 -8.30
C PRO A 42 -0.17 19.70 -8.52
N GLU A 43 -1.25 19.73 -9.28
CA GLU A 43 -1.93 18.53 -9.76
C GLU A 43 -0.90 17.73 -10.59
N ILE A 44 -0.27 16.74 -9.97
CA ILE A 44 0.67 15.84 -10.64
C ILE A 44 -0.15 14.66 -11.14
N SER A 45 -0.26 14.53 -12.45
CA SER A 45 -0.96 13.41 -13.08
C SER A 45 -0.29 12.07 -12.74
N PRO A 46 -1.04 10.97 -12.56
CA PRO A 46 -0.47 9.64 -12.39
C PRO A 46 0.56 9.26 -13.44
N ASP A 47 0.39 9.68 -14.69
CA ASP A 47 1.33 9.41 -15.79
C ASP A 47 2.70 10.10 -15.59
N GLU A 48 2.79 11.10 -14.70
CA GLU A 48 4.05 11.77 -14.39
C GLU A 48 4.87 10.98 -13.39
N PHE A 49 4.24 10.36 -12.37
CA PHE A 49 4.96 9.61 -11.33
C PHE A 49 4.91 8.09 -11.53
N ILE A 50 3.92 7.56 -12.27
CA ILE A 50 3.89 6.19 -12.80
C ILE A 50 4.18 6.26 -14.30
N ASN A 51 5.33 6.80 -14.63
CA ASN A 51 5.70 7.04 -16.02
C ASN A 51 6.00 5.71 -16.73
N ARG A 52 5.22 5.40 -17.78
CA ARG A 52 5.33 4.16 -18.52
C ARG A 52 6.70 4.00 -19.21
N GLU A 53 7.19 5.06 -19.81
CA GLU A 53 8.48 5.03 -20.52
C GLU A 53 9.62 4.75 -19.54
N GLU A 54 9.55 5.31 -18.34
CA GLU A 54 10.50 5.06 -17.27
C GLU A 54 10.44 3.60 -16.79
N ILE A 55 9.24 3.03 -16.62
CA ILE A 55 9.10 1.62 -16.26
C ILE A 55 9.71 0.72 -17.34
N GLU A 56 9.36 0.94 -18.61
CA GLU A 56 9.88 0.15 -19.73
C GLU A 56 11.41 0.28 -19.88
N ALA A 57 11.96 1.49 -19.72
CA ALA A 57 13.40 1.72 -19.71
C ALA A 57 14.10 1.02 -18.55
N THR A 58 13.49 1.06 -17.36
CA THR A 58 14.00 0.37 -16.15
C THR A 58 14.02 -1.15 -16.35
N LEU A 59 12.94 -1.72 -16.91
CA LEU A 59 12.86 -3.17 -17.15
C LEU A 59 13.89 -3.62 -18.19
N LYS A 60 14.07 -2.84 -19.24
CA LYS A 60 15.09 -3.11 -20.26
C LYS A 60 16.50 -3.05 -19.66
N TRP A 61 16.80 -1.99 -18.91
CA TRP A 61 18.08 -1.83 -18.21
C TRP A 61 18.38 -3.01 -17.29
N ALA A 62 17.38 -3.41 -16.50
CA ALA A 62 17.51 -4.52 -15.56
C ALA A 62 17.78 -5.86 -16.28
N GLU A 63 17.13 -6.12 -17.43
CA GLU A 63 17.38 -7.32 -18.23
C GLU A 63 18.81 -7.33 -18.82
N GLU A 64 19.30 -6.18 -19.26
CA GLU A 64 20.66 -6.04 -19.81
C GLU A 64 21.75 -6.23 -18.75
N HIS A 65 21.45 -5.97 -17.47
CA HIS A 65 22.41 -6.03 -16.36
C HIS A 65 22.15 -7.16 -15.36
N LYS A 66 21.30 -8.12 -15.69
CA LYS A 66 20.91 -9.21 -14.77
C LYS A 66 22.06 -10.12 -14.31
N SER A 67 23.16 -10.18 -15.08
CA SER A 67 24.36 -10.94 -14.80
C SER A 67 25.59 -10.05 -14.51
N ASP A 68 25.42 -8.72 -14.41
CA ASP A 68 26.49 -7.78 -14.09
C ASP A 68 26.88 -7.87 -12.62
N ARG A 69 27.79 -8.82 -12.33
CA ARG A 69 28.22 -9.11 -10.95
C ARG A 69 28.74 -7.87 -10.21
N PRO A 70 29.66 -7.04 -10.74
CA PRO A 70 30.13 -5.85 -10.05
C PRO A 70 28.99 -4.89 -9.66
N LEU A 71 28.06 -4.65 -10.58
CA LEU A 71 26.91 -3.79 -10.30
C LEU A 71 26.01 -4.41 -9.20
N ILE A 72 25.63 -5.68 -9.36
CA ILE A 72 24.76 -6.41 -8.43
C ILE A 72 25.36 -6.41 -7.02
N GLU A 73 26.65 -6.69 -6.87
CA GLU A 73 27.32 -6.70 -5.57
C GLU A 73 27.33 -5.31 -4.93
N SER A 74 27.56 -4.25 -5.72
CA SER A 74 27.50 -2.87 -5.24
C SER A 74 26.12 -2.48 -4.72
N LEU A 75 25.04 -2.93 -5.42
CA LEU A 75 23.66 -2.69 -5.02
C LEU A 75 23.29 -3.47 -3.74
N ILE A 76 23.76 -4.71 -3.60
CA ILE A 76 23.61 -5.51 -2.40
C ILE A 76 24.28 -4.84 -1.19
N ASP A 77 25.48 -4.32 -1.37
CA ASP A 77 26.21 -3.59 -0.31
C ASP A 77 25.54 -2.27 0.05
N LYS A 78 24.99 -1.54 -0.94
CA LYS A 78 24.15 -0.37 -0.70
C LYS A 78 22.91 -0.74 0.12
N ALA A 79 22.20 -1.81 -0.25
CA ALA A 79 21.00 -2.27 0.44
C ALA A 79 21.25 -2.57 1.92
N ARG A 80 22.42 -3.13 2.27
CA ARG A 80 22.82 -3.41 3.66
C ARG A 80 22.86 -2.16 4.55
N THR A 81 23.05 -0.98 3.96
CA THR A 81 23.02 0.28 4.72
C THR A 81 21.63 0.63 5.26
N ALA A 82 20.57 -0.02 4.79
CA ALA A 82 19.16 0.25 5.10
C ALA A 82 18.74 1.70 4.78
N LYS A 83 19.28 2.28 3.72
CA LYS A 83 18.91 3.60 3.20
C LYS A 83 17.92 3.55 2.03
N GLY A 84 17.50 2.34 1.65
CA GLY A 84 16.62 2.10 0.50
C GLY A 84 17.39 1.93 -0.81
N LEU A 85 16.66 1.42 -1.80
CA LEU A 85 17.08 1.30 -3.20
C LEU A 85 16.05 2.03 -4.06
N THR A 86 16.50 2.64 -5.14
CA THR A 86 15.58 3.18 -6.15
C THR A 86 14.88 2.04 -6.91
N HIS A 87 13.76 2.36 -7.58
CA HIS A 87 13.05 1.40 -8.43
C HIS A 87 13.96 0.77 -9.47
N ARG A 88 14.89 1.54 -10.09
CA ARG A 88 15.88 1.02 -11.05
C ARG A 88 16.86 0.04 -10.43
N GLU A 89 17.41 0.38 -9.27
CA GLU A 89 18.35 -0.48 -8.54
C GLU A 89 17.68 -1.77 -8.07
N ALA A 90 16.47 -1.66 -7.53
CA ALA A 90 15.69 -2.82 -7.11
C ALA A 90 15.28 -3.71 -8.30
N ALA A 91 14.99 -3.13 -9.47
CA ALA A 91 14.72 -3.87 -10.68
C ALA A 91 15.91 -4.70 -11.15
N VAL A 92 17.15 -4.16 -11.13
CA VAL A 92 18.37 -4.95 -11.45
C VAL A 92 18.48 -6.16 -10.52
N LEU A 93 18.26 -5.98 -9.22
CA LEU A 93 18.28 -7.09 -8.28
C LEU A 93 17.12 -8.08 -8.51
N LEU A 94 15.94 -7.62 -8.94
CA LEU A 94 14.82 -8.51 -9.29
C LEU A 94 15.16 -9.42 -10.46
N PHE A 95 15.86 -8.89 -11.45
CA PHE A 95 16.28 -9.63 -12.65
C PHE A 95 17.52 -10.50 -12.42
N CYS A 96 18.30 -10.26 -11.36
CA CYS A 96 19.56 -10.99 -11.09
C CYS A 96 19.38 -12.49 -11.22
N ASP A 97 20.19 -13.11 -12.09
CA ASP A 97 20.24 -14.55 -12.35
C ASP A 97 21.44 -15.27 -11.69
N LEU A 98 22.24 -14.54 -10.90
CA LEU A 98 23.35 -15.09 -10.12
C LEU A 98 22.83 -15.68 -8.79
N GLU A 99 22.93 -17.00 -8.62
CA GLU A 99 22.35 -17.73 -7.49
C GLU A 99 22.92 -17.27 -6.14
N ASP A 100 24.24 -17.16 -6.03
CA ASP A 100 24.93 -16.71 -4.83
C ASP A 100 24.55 -15.27 -4.43
N CYS A 101 24.33 -14.39 -5.42
CA CYS A 101 23.83 -13.04 -5.18
C CYS A 101 22.38 -13.05 -4.69
N ASN A 102 21.53 -13.92 -5.22
CA ASN A 102 20.16 -14.07 -4.77
C ASN A 102 20.10 -14.55 -3.30
N GLU A 103 20.95 -15.49 -2.90
CA GLU A 103 21.07 -15.90 -1.50
C GLU A 103 21.47 -14.74 -0.58
N ARG A 104 22.43 -13.91 -1.03
CA ARG A 104 22.84 -12.70 -0.30
C ARG A 104 21.70 -11.68 -0.18
N ILE A 105 20.89 -11.47 -1.22
CA ILE A 105 19.71 -10.59 -1.19
C ILE A 105 18.78 -11.02 -0.05
N PHE A 106 18.45 -12.33 0.05
CA PHE A 106 17.58 -12.83 1.13
C PHE A 106 18.22 -12.68 2.52
N SER A 107 19.53 -12.92 2.64
CA SER A 107 20.24 -12.74 3.90
C SER A 107 20.19 -11.30 4.38
N ILE A 108 20.48 -10.34 3.50
CA ILE A 108 20.49 -8.92 3.83
C ILE A 108 19.10 -8.39 4.12
N ALA A 109 18.06 -8.86 3.41
CA ALA A 109 16.68 -8.48 3.73
C ALA A 109 16.29 -8.90 5.16
N ARG A 110 16.73 -10.09 5.62
CA ARG A 110 16.56 -10.52 7.02
C ARG A 110 17.34 -9.64 7.99
N GLU A 111 18.63 -9.35 7.70
CA GLU A 111 19.47 -8.47 8.52
C GLU A 111 18.83 -7.06 8.68
N VAL A 112 18.35 -6.48 7.59
CA VAL A 112 17.68 -5.16 7.59
C VAL A 112 16.39 -5.20 8.40
N LYS A 113 15.55 -6.24 8.20
CA LYS A 113 14.33 -6.45 8.99
C LYS A 113 14.64 -6.58 10.47
N GLU A 114 15.63 -7.37 10.83
CA GLU A 114 16.03 -7.59 12.21
C GLU A 114 16.58 -6.32 12.86
N LYS A 115 17.42 -5.58 12.14
CA LYS A 115 18.01 -4.33 12.60
C LYS A 115 16.94 -3.26 12.92
N ILE A 116 15.88 -3.16 12.10
CA ILE A 116 14.86 -2.11 12.22
C ILE A 116 13.72 -2.57 13.14
N TYR A 117 13.23 -3.78 12.97
CA TYR A 117 12.02 -4.28 13.62
C TYR A 117 12.28 -5.38 14.66
N GLY A 118 13.50 -5.92 14.74
CA GLY A 118 13.80 -7.07 15.61
C GLY A 118 12.92 -8.27 15.28
N ASN A 119 12.51 -9.01 16.30
CA ASN A 119 11.61 -10.17 16.17
C ASN A 119 10.12 -9.82 16.15
N ARG A 120 9.79 -8.53 16.04
CA ARG A 120 8.38 -8.10 16.05
C ARG A 120 7.68 -8.48 14.75
N ILE A 121 6.46 -9.00 14.93
CA ILE A 121 5.48 -9.22 13.87
C ILE A 121 4.23 -8.47 14.24
N VAL A 122 3.65 -7.75 13.29
CA VAL A 122 2.37 -7.06 13.48
C VAL A 122 1.26 -8.01 13.08
N LEU A 123 0.39 -8.31 14.05
CA LEU A 123 -0.82 -9.10 13.82
C LEU A 123 -2.03 -8.19 13.80
N PHE A 124 -2.91 -8.40 12.85
CA PHE A 124 -4.22 -7.77 12.74
C PHE A 124 -5.24 -8.79 12.21
N ALA A 125 -6.52 -8.50 12.39
CA ALA A 125 -7.58 -9.26 11.77
C ALA A 125 -8.39 -8.37 10.82
N PRO A 126 -8.77 -8.85 9.63
CA PRO A 126 -9.74 -8.15 8.80
C PRO A 126 -11.14 -8.21 9.45
N LEU A 127 -11.89 -7.12 9.31
CA LEU A 127 -13.30 -7.06 9.62
C LEU A 127 -14.05 -6.54 8.39
N TYR A 128 -14.75 -7.45 7.74
CA TYR A 128 -15.53 -7.17 6.53
C TYR A 128 -16.88 -6.54 6.90
N LEU A 129 -16.98 -5.23 6.78
CA LEU A 129 -18.20 -4.48 7.13
C LEU A 129 -19.34 -4.73 6.16
N SER A 130 -19.01 -4.86 4.86
CA SER A 130 -20.00 -5.05 3.81
C SER A 130 -19.39 -5.58 2.51
N ASN A 131 -20.07 -6.50 1.86
CA ASN A 131 -19.71 -7.01 0.53
C ASN A 131 -20.57 -6.41 -0.61
N HIS A 132 -21.37 -5.36 -0.33
CA HIS A 132 -22.05 -4.61 -1.37
C HIS A 132 -21.06 -3.78 -2.16
N CYS A 133 -20.99 -3.98 -3.49
CA CYS A 133 -20.08 -3.26 -4.37
C CYS A 133 -20.75 -2.94 -5.70
N VAL A 134 -20.44 -1.77 -6.29
CA VAL A 134 -20.94 -1.35 -7.61
C VAL A 134 -19.92 -1.62 -8.73
N ASN A 135 -18.68 -1.91 -8.38
CA ASN A 135 -17.61 -2.20 -9.34
C ASN A 135 -17.76 -3.61 -9.95
N THR A 136 -17.14 -3.79 -11.11
CA THR A 136 -17.14 -5.08 -11.82
C THR A 136 -15.73 -5.64 -11.99
N CYS A 137 -14.89 -5.50 -10.97
CA CYS A 137 -13.52 -6.00 -10.96
C CYS A 137 -13.48 -7.50 -11.24
N THR A 138 -12.67 -7.95 -12.19
CA THR A 138 -12.67 -9.34 -12.67
C THR A 138 -12.03 -10.34 -11.71
N TYR A 139 -11.32 -9.85 -10.70
CA TYR A 139 -10.56 -10.64 -9.70
C TYR A 139 -11.18 -10.63 -8.30
N CYS A 140 -12.26 -9.88 -8.09
CA CYS A 140 -12.83 -9.66 -6.76
C CYS A 140 -14.21 -10.33 -6.62
N PRO A 141 -14.44 -11.21 -5.64
CA PRO A 141 -15.73 -11.88 -5.48
C PRO A 141 -16.87 -10.91 -5.15
N TYR A 142 -16.56 -9.68 -4.70
CA TYR A 142 -17.57 -8.66 -4.41
C TYR A 142 -18.09 -7.92 -5.64
N HIS A 143 -17.58 -8.22 -6.84
CA HIS A 143 -18.01 -7.54 -8.06
C HIS A 143 -19.53 -7.59 -8.24
N ALA A 144 -20.11 -6.52 -8.78
CA ALA A 144 -21.57 -6.34 -8.86
C ALA A 144 -22.31 -7.43 -9.67
N LYS A 145 -21.61 -8.12 -10.56
CA LYS A 145 -22.19 -9.20 -11.39
C LYS A 145 -22.27 -10.54 -10.67
N ASN A 146 -21.50 -10.74 -9.59
CA ASN A 146 -21.55 -11.98 -8.83
C ASN A 146 -22.90 -12.11 -8.13
N LYS A 147 -23.69 -13.10 -8.52
CA LYS A 147 -25.03 -13.43 -7.99
C LYS A 147 -25.00 -14.59 -7.01
N ASN A 148 -23.86 -15.24 -6.84
CA ASN A 148 -23.72 -16.42 -6.00
C ASN A 148 -23.58 -16.04 -4.52
N ILE A 149 -22.93 -14.90 -4.23
CA ILE A 149 -22.72 -14.47 -2.85
C ILE A 149 -23.95 -13.78 -2.26
N VAL A 150 -24.24 -14.09 -1.01
CA VAL A 150 -25.24 -13.37 -0.22
C VAL A 150 -24.68 -11.98 0.13
N ARG A 151 -25.35 -10.92 -0.34
CA ARG A 151 -24.98 -9.56 -0.02
C ARG A 151 -25.35 -9.23 1.41
N LYS A 152 -24.36 -8.75 2.16
CA LYS A 152 -24.52 -8.39 3.56
C LYS A 152 -23.82 -7.09 3.88
N LYS A 153 -24.43 -6.31 4.77
CA LYS A 153 -23.87 -5.18 5.48
C LYS A 153 -24.09 -5.43 6.96
N LEU A 154 -23.06 -5.35 7.77
CA LEU A 154 -23.17 -5.57 9.22
C LEU A 154 -23.92 -4.41 9.88
N THR A 155 -24.79 -4.74 10.84
CA THR A 155 -25.35 -3.75 11.78
C THR A 155 -24.32 -3.41 12.85
N GLN A 156 -24.55 -2.35 13.63
CA GLN A 156 -23.63 -1.97 14.72
C GLN A 156 -23.57 -3.03 15.83
N GLU A 157 -24.67 -3.76 16.04
CA GLU A 157 -24.74 -4.89 16.98
C GLU A 157 -23.93 -6.09 16.46
N GLU A 158 -23.98 -6.36 15.14
CA GLU A 158 -23.18 -7.41 14.53
C GLU A 158 -21.70 -7.05 14.59
N ILE A 159 -21.32 -5.81 14.27
CA ILE A 159 -19.95 -5.32 14.41
C ILE A 159 -19.46 -5.50 15.86
N THR A 160 -20.29 -5.18 16.83
CA THR A 160 -19.93 -5.36 18.24
C THR A 160 -19.65 -6.82 18.58
N ARG A 161 -20.47 -7.75 18.11
CA ARG A 161 -20.27 -9.21 18.34
C ARG A 161 -18.97 -9.71 17.68
N GLU A 162 -18.73 -9.32 16.43
CA GLU A 162 -17.51 -9.69 15.70
C GLU A 162 -16.24 -9.15 16.42
N VAL A 163 -16.28 -7.90 16.84
CA VAL A 163 -15.13 -7.28 17.55
C VAL A 163 -14.86 -7.95 18.88
N VAL A 164 -15.90 -8.32 19.64
CA VAL A 164 -15.74 -9.07 20.90
C VAL A 164 -15.09 -10.43 20.63
N ALA A 165 -15.55 -11.16 19.62
CA ALA A 165 -14.97 -12.44 19.22
C ALA A 165 -13.49 -12.29 18.81
N LEU A 166 -13.16 -11.26 18.02
CA LEU A 166 -11.78 -10.98 17.61
C LEU A 166 -10.90 -10.60 18.82
N GLN A 167 -11.42 -9.86 19.78
CA GLN A 167 -10.70 -9.56 21.02
C GLN A 167 -10.46 -10.80 21.87
N ASP A 168 -11.40 -11.75 21.89
CA ASP A 168 -11.23 -13.03 22.59
C ASP A 168 -10.13 -13.89 21.94
N LEU A 169 -9.94 -13.78 20.62
CA LEU A 169 -8.81 -14.37 19.90
C LEU A 169 -7.48 -13.61 20.12
N GLY A 170 -7.49 -12.50 20.85
CA GLY A 170 -6.30 -11.73 21.20
C GLY A 170 -5.99 -10.54 20.26
N HIS A 171 -6.80 -10.28 19.24
CA HIS A 171 -6.55 -9.17 18.33
C HIS A 171 -6.77 -7.81 18.99
N LYS A 172 -5.85 -6.89 18.74
CA LYS A 172 -5.89 -5.49 19.20
C LYS A 172 -5.80 -4.48 18.05
N ARG A 173 -5.65 -4.98 16.83
CA ARG A 173 -5.62 -4.21 15.59
C ARG A 173 -6.55 -4.87 14.60
N LEU A 174 -7.37 -4.07 13.93
CA LEU A 174 -8.24 -4.53 12.88
C LEU A 174 -7.97 -3.77 11.58
N LEU A 175 -8.30 -4.40 10.46
CA LEU A 175 -8.41 -3.77 9.17
C LEU A 175 -9.87 -3.81 8.74
N LEU A 176 -10.49 -2.65 8.62
CA LEU A 176 -11.86 -2.55 8.14
C LEU A 176 -11.89 -2.64 6.62
N GLU A 177 -12.74 -3.49 6.10
CA GLU A 177 -12.90 -3.69 4.67
C GLU A 177 -14.37 -3.55 4.25
N ALA A 178 -14.61 -2.83 3.16
CA ALA A 178 -15.94 -2.69 2.57
C ALA A 178 -15.86 -2.56 1.05
N GLY A 179 -16.81 -3.17 0.37
CA GLY A 179 -17.00 -2.93 -1.06
C GLY A 179 -17.45 -1.48 -1.30
N GLU A 180 -17.21 -0.97 -2.50
CA GLU A 180 -17.59 0.38 -2.88
C GLU A 180 -19.08 0.44 -3.26
N HIS A 181 -19.88 1.12 -2.45
CA HIS A 181 -21.30 1.30 -2.74
C HIS A 181 -21.87 2.56 -2.08
N PRO A 182 -22.30 3.58 -2.87
CA PRO A 182 -22.70 4.89 -2.33
C PRO A 182 -23.89 4.83 -1.37
N LYS A 183 -24.81 3.90 -1.56
CA LYS A 183 -26.01 3.75 -0.73
C LYS A 183 -25.78 2.84 0.48
N TYR A 184 -25.05 1.73 0.31
CA TYR A 184 -24.89 0.75 1.39
C TYR A 184 -23.68 1.02 2.25
N ASN A 185 -22.62 1.60 1.70
CA ASN A 185 -21.36 1.84 2.38
C ASN A 185 -20.93 3.33 2.29
N PRO A 186 -21.85 4.30 2.59
CA PRO A 186 -21.45 5.70 2.61
C PRO A 186 -20.42 5.94 3.71
N ILE A 187 -19.69 7.06 3.63
CA ILE A 187 -18.63 7.38 4.60
C ILE A 187 -19.18 7.47 6.02
N GLU A 188 -20.41 7.91 6.21
CA GLU A 188 -21.07 8.00 7.52
C GLU A 188 -21.19 6.63 8.19
N TYR A 189 -21.47 5.57 7.43
CA TYR A 189 -21.52 4.21 7.95
C TYR A 189 -20.11 3.72 8.40
N ILE A 190 -19.09 4.04 7.64
CA ILE A 190 -17.70 3.70 7.99
C ILE A 190 -17.30 4.42 9.29
N LEU A 191 -17.60 5.72 9.40
CA LEU A 191 -17.32 6.52 10.58
C LEU A 191 -18.08 6.05 11.83
N GLU A 192 -19.37 5.69 11.66
CA GLU A 192 -20.16 5.11 12.73
C GLU A 192 -19.56 3.76 13.20
N SER A 193 -19.15 2.91 12.25
CA SER A 193 -18.50 1.64 12.57
C SER A 193 -17.19 1.83 13.33
N ILE A 194 -16.36 2.79 12.93
CA ILE A 194 -15.12 3.15 13.64
C ILE A 194 -15.43 3.58 15.07
N LYS A 195 -16.40 4.48 15.25
CA LYS A 195 -16.83 4.94 16.58
C LYS A 195 -17.32 3.79 17.46
N THR A 196 -18.16 2.90 16.90
CA THR A 196 -18.65 1.70 17.61
C THR A 196 -17.46 0.85 18.05
N ILE A 197 -16.54 0.51 17.16
CA ILE A 197 -15.41 -0.37 17.45
C ILE A 197 -14.51 0.19 18.55
N TYR A 198 -14.18 1.48 18.49
CA TYR A 198 -13.36 2.13 19.52
C TYR A 198 -14.06 2.26 20.88
N SER A 199 -15.39 2.26 20.91
CA SER A 199 -16.17 2.30 22.14
C SER A 199 -16.20 0.96 22.91
N ILE A 200 -15.90 -0.15 22.24
CA ILE A 200 -16.01 -1.49 22.82
C ILE A 200 -14.86 -1.74 23.79
N LYS A 201 -15.23 -1.91 25.06
CA LYS A 201 -14.35 -2.41 26.13
C LYS A 201 -14.79 -3.82 26.47
N HIS A 202 -13.92 -4.80 26.26
CA HIS A 202 -14.22 -6.20 26.54
C HIS A 202 -13.11 -6.80 27.41
N LYS A 203 -13.50 -7.34 28.61
CA LYS A 203 -12.54 -7.80 29.61
C LYS A 203 -11.53 -6.68 29.94
N ASN A 204 -10.23 -6.97 29.85
CA ASN A 204 -9.15 -6.01 30.09
C ASN A 204 -8.60 -5.40 28.77
N GLY A 205 -9.38 -5.40 27.71
CA GLY A 205 -8.92 -5.02 26.38
C GLY A 205 -9.86 -4.12 25.59
N GLN A 206 -9.26 -3.47 24.62
CA GLN A 206 -9.96 -2.68 23.59
C GLN A 206 -9.16 -2.75 22.30
N ILE A 207 -9.80 -2.46 21.16
CA ILE A 207 -9.09 -2.25 19.91
C ILE A 207 -8.27 -0.97 20.02
N ARG A 208 -6.99 -1.04 19.64
CA ARG A 208 -6.04 0.06 19.80
C ARG A 208 -5.72 0.76 18.48
N ARG A 209 -5.97 0.10 17.36
CA ARG A 209 -5.70 0.62 16.02
C ARG A 209 -6.66 0.01 15.02
N LEU A 210 -7.30 0.87 14.25
CA LEU A 210 -8.12 0.51 13.10
C LEU A 210 -7.44 1.01 11.84
N ASN A 211 -7.03 0.10 10.97
CA ASN A 211 -6.68 0.41 9.60
C ASN A 211 -7.96 0.35 8.75
N VAL A 212 -8.00 1.09 7.67
CA VAL A 212 -9.17 1.18 6.81
C VAL A 212 -8.78 0.91 5.37
N ASN A 213 -9.45 -0.07 4.75
CA ASN A 213 -9.36 -0.38 3.34
C ASN A 213 -10.75 -0.21 2.73
N ILE A 214 -11.02 0.99 2.27
CA ILE A 214 -12.21 1.34 1.50
C ILE A 214 -11.78 1.98 0.17
N ALA A 215 -12.70 2.05 -0.77
CA ALA A 215 -12.45 2.65 -2.09
C ALA A 215 -11.92 4.08 -2.00
N ALA A 216 -11.21 4.51 -3.05
CA ALA A 216 -10.75 5.89 -3.21
C ALA A 216 -11.89 6.88 -3.01
N THR A 217 -11.62 7.95 -2.26
CA THR A 217 -12.64 8.94 -1.91
C THR A 217 -12.09 10.38 -1.99
N THR A 218 -12.85 11.34 -1.53
CA THR A 218 -12.49 12.78 -1.57
C THR A 218 -11.58 13.16 -0.40
N VAL A 219 -10.84 14.25 -0.55
CA VAL A 219 -10.03 14.86 0.53
C VAL A 219 -10.86 15.11 1.79
N GLU A 220 -12.11 15.59 1.62
CA GLU A 220 -13.02 15.82 2.74
C GLU A 220 -13.33 14.53 3.51
N ASN A 221 -13.60 13.42 2.81
CA ASN A 221 -13.86 12.14 3.45
C ASN A 221 -12.60 11.58 4.13
N TYR A 222 -11.42 11.77 3.53
CA TYR A 222 -10.16 11.41 4.19
C TYR A 222 -9.92 12.23 5.45
N ARG A 223 -10.28 13.51 5.46
CA ARG A 223 -10.22 14.35 6.67
C ARG A 223 -11.14 13.83 7.77
N LYS A 224 -12.36 13.40 7.42
CA LYS A 224 -13.27 12.76 8.37
C LYS A 224 -12.69 11.46 8.95
N LEU A 225 -12.00 10.65 8.13
CA LEU A 225 -11.31 9.44 8.58
C LEU A 225 -10.12 9.77 9.48
N HIS A 226 -9.34 10.79 9.14
CA HIS A 226 -8.27 11.31 10.01
C HIS A 226 -8.82 11.73 11.37
N ASP A 227 -9.90 12.51 11.40
CA ASP A 227 -10.54 12.99 12.63
C ASP A 227 -11.16 11.84 13.45
N ALA A 228 -11.50 10.72 12.80
CA ALA A 228 -11.92 9.47 13.46
C ALA A 228 -10.75 8.65 14.01
N GLU A 229 -9.51 9.17 13.95
CA GLU A 229 -8.29 8.57 14.49
C GLU A 229 -7.98 7.18 13.92
N ILE A 230 -8.17 6.98 12.62
CA ILE A 230 -7.76 5.74 11.97
C ILE A 230 -6.24 5.54 12.06
N GLY A 231 -5.80 4.30 11.90
CA GLY A 231 -4.39 3.99 11.72
C GLY A 231 -3.93 4.25 10.30
N THR A 232 -3.70 3.18 9.54
CA THR A 232 -3.30 3.26 8.13
C THR A 232 -4.54 3.29 7.24
N TYR A 233 -4.57 4.20 6.27
CA TYR A 233 -5.44 4.06 5.10
C TYR A 233 -4.74 3.16 4.09
N GLN A 234 -5.33 2.03 3.75
CA GLN A 234 -4.78 1.07 2.79
C GLN A 234 -5.63 1.06 1.52
N LEU A 235 -4.97 1.15 0.38
CA LEU A 235 -5.62 0.95 -0.91
C LEU A 235 -4.64 0.29 -1.87
N PHE A 236 -5.06 -0.84 -2.47
CA PHE A 236 -4.23 -1.54 -3.44
C PHE A 236 -4.51 -0.99 -4.83
N GLN A 237 -3.42 -0.67 -5.54
CA GLN A 237 -3.49 -0.29 -6.95
C GLN A 237 -3.90 -1.48 -7.83
N GLU A 238 -3.66 -2.69 -7.35
CA GLU A 238 -3.87 -3.97 -8.01
C GLU A 238 -2.89 -4.21 -9.15
N THR A 239 -2.82 -3.30 -10.13
CA THR A 239 -1.80 -3.22 -11.18
C THR A 239 -1.52 -1.77 -11.55
N TYR A 240 -0.28 -1.48 -11.87
CA TYR A 240 0.15 -0.17 -12.38
C TYR A 240 0.09 -0.06 -13.90
N HIS A 241 -0.24 -1.16 -14.62
CA HIS A 241 -0.32 -1.16 -16.09
C HIS A 241 -1.69 -0.60 -16.53
N PRO A 242 -1.77 0.61 -17.15
CA PRO A 242 -3.05 1.28 -17.39
C PRO A 242 -4.02 0.48 -18.28
N GLU A 243 -3.52 -0.16 -19.36
CA GLU A 243 -4.37 -0.93 -20.27
C GLU A 243 -4.91 -2.21 -19.59
N GLU A 244 -4.09 -2.88 -18.79
CA GLU A 244 -4.52 -4.05 -18.03
C GLU A 244 -5.48 -3.65 -16.90
N TYR A 245 -5.20 -2.52 -16.24
CA TYR A 245 -6.10 -1.95 -15.21
C TYR A 245 -7.51 -1.75 -15.76
N LYS A 246 -7.63 -1.18 -16.98
CA LYS A 246 -8.91 -0.97 -17.64
C LYS A 246 -9.65 -2.28 -17.95
N LYS A 247 -8.93 -3.34 -18.32
CA LYS A 247 -9.52 -4.66 -18.56
C LYS A 247 -10.02 -5.30 -17.25
N LEU A 248 -9.25 -5.13 -16.18
CA LEU A 248 -9.55 -5.68 -14.86
C LEU A 248 -10.69 -4.94 -14.15
N HIS A 249 -10.90 -3.65 -14.47
CA HIS A 249 -11.93 -2.77 -13.88
C HIS A 249 -12.90 -2.23 -14.95
N PRO A 250 -13.74 -3.07 -15.57
CA PRO A 250 -14.52 -2.67 -16.75
C PRO A 250 -15.58 -1.61 -16.47
N LYS A 251 -16.15 -1.57 -15.25
CA LYS A 251 -17.23 -0.63 -14.86
C LYS A 251 -17.20 -0.34 -13.38
N GLY A 252 -17.69 0.85 -13.04
CA GLY A 252 -17.80 1.37 -11.68
C GLY A 252 -16.77 2.46 -11.41
N PRO A 253 -16.82 3.13 -10.25
CA PRO A 253 -15.90 4.19 -9.90
C PRO A 253 -14.42 3.77 -9.93
N LYS A 254 -14.12 2.51 -9.51
CA LYS A 254 -12.76 1.97 -9.55
C LYS A 254 -12.20 1.84 -10.97
N ALA A 255 -13.01 1.98 -12.03
CA ALA A 255 -12.53 1.98 -13.41
C ALA A 255 -11.72 3.23 -13.79
N ASP A 256 -11.82 4.29 -13.02
CA ASP A 256 -11.01 5.51 -13.18
C ASP A 256 -9.61 5.28 -12.59
N TYR A 257 -8.64 5.03 -13.47
CA TYR A 257 -7.26 4.76 -13.09
C TYR A 257 -6.61 5.94 -12.36
N ALA A 258 -6.80 7.16 -12.88
CA ALA A 258 -6.21 8.35 -12.31
C ALA A 258 -6.78 8.62 -10.91
N TRP A 259 -8.11 8.63 -10.79
CA TRP A 259 -8.78 8.79 -9.50
C TRP A 259 -8.30 7.77 -8.46
N HIS A 260 -8.10 6.52 -8.87
CA HIS A 260 -7.68 5.46 -7.97
C HIS A 260 -6.20 5.61 -7.58
N THR A 261 -5.32 5.90 -8.53
CA THR A 261 -3.87 6.03 -8.30
C THR A 261 -3.53 7.22 -7.40
N GLU A 262 -4.24 8.34 -7.54
CA GLU A 262 -4.05 9.57 -6.72
C GLU A 262 -4.71 9.49 -5.34
N ALA A 263 -5.31 8.37 -4.97
CA ALA A 263 -6.06 8.26 -3.72
C ALA A 263 -5.20 8.50 -2.47
N HIS A 264 -3.93 8.10 -2.51
CA HIS A 264 -3.02 8.30 -1.38
C HIS A 264 -2.61 9.77 -1.24
N ASP A 265 -2.43 10.49 -2.34
CA ASP A 265 -2.17 11.93 -2.31
C ASP A 265 -3.34 12.68 -1.67
N ARG A 266 -4.59 12.35 -2.09
CA ARG A 266 -5.78 12.92 -1.47
C ARG A 266 -5.94 12.54 0.01
N ALA A 267 -5.51 11.32 0.39
CA ALA A 267 -5.54 10.90 1.78
C ALA A 267 -4.55 11.71 2.63
N MET A 268 -3.34 11.92 2.12
CA MET A 268 -2.32 12.73 2.79
C MET A 268 -2.71 14.21 2.85
N GLU A 269 -3.32 14.76 1.80
CA GLU A 269 -3.92 16.10 1.83
C GLU A 269 -5.04 16.20 2.88
N GLY A 270 -5.80 15.14 3.07
CA GLY A 270 -6.82 15.02 4.13
C GLY A 270 -6.25 14.90 5.55
N GLY A 271 -4.92 14.82 5.70
CA GLY A 271 -4.22 14.74 6.99
C GLY A 271 -3.82 13.34 7.41
N ILE A 272 -4.07 12.31 6.60
CA ILE A 272 -3.64 10.93 6.88
C ILE A 272 -2.18 10.78 6.46
N ASP A 273 -1.27 10.69 7.41
CA ASP A 273 0.17 10.52 7.19
C ASP A 273 0.64 9.05 7.21
N ASP A 274 -0.29 8.14 7.42
CA ASP A 274 -0.04 6.68 7.51
C ASP A 274 -0.85 5.97 6.41
N VAL A 275 -0.23 5.80 5.25
CA VAL A 275 -0.86 5.19 4.07
C VAL A 275 -0.20 3.86 3.73
N GLY A 276 -0.95 2.98 3.06
CA GLY A 276 -0.51 1.65 2.65
C GLY A 276 -0.78 1.38 1.18
N LEU A 277 0.28 1.09 0.44
CA LEU A 277 0.23 0.68 -0.95
C LEU A 277 0.02 -0.84 -1.08
N GLY A 278 -0.35 -1.29 -2.27
CA GLY A 278 -0.38 -2.72 -2.58
C GLY A 278 -0.58 -3.03 -4.06
N VAL A 279 -0.18 -4.24 -4.42
CA VAL A 279 -0.39 -4.85 -5.73
C VAL A 279 -0.90 -6.27 -5.54
N LEU A 280 -1.89 -6.67 -6.33
CA LEU A 280 -2.34 -8.04 -6.37
C LEU A 280 -1.54 -8.80 -7.45
N PHE A 281 -0.44 -9.41 -7.04
CA PHE A 281 0.45 -10.13 -7.94
C PHE A 281 -0.23 -11.35 -8.57
N GLY A 282 -0.01 -11.51 -9.85
CA GLY A 282 -0.59 -12.59 -10.66
C GLY A 282 -1.69 -12.13 -11.62
N LEU A 283 -2.18 -10.91 -11.48
CA LEU A 283 -3.12 -10.31 -12.44
C LEU A 283 -2.44 -9.93 -13.75
N THR A 284 -1.27 -9.32 -13.65
CA THR A 284 -0.49 -8.79 -14.79
C THR A 284 0.99 -9.14 -14.65
N LEU A 285 1.84 -8.54 -15.47
CA LEU A 285 3.29 -8.75 -15.45
C LEU A 285 3.90 -8.22 -14.14
N TYR A 286 4.26 -9.11 -13.24
CA TYR A 286 4.78 -8.77 -11.90
C TYR A 286 5.98 -7.83 -11.91
N LYS A 287 6.83 -7.89 -12.94
CA LYS A 287 8.00 -7.02 -13.06
C LYS A 287 7.58 -5.55 -13.27
N TYR A 288 6.57 -5.33 -14.12
CA TYR A 288 6.00 -4.01 -14.34
C TYR A 288 5.38 -3.44 -13.05
N ASP A 289 4.55 -4.25 -12.40
CA ASP A 289 3.88 -3.86 -11.16
C ASP A 289 4.85 -3.62 -10.01
N PHE A 290 5.94 -4.39 -9.93
CA PHE A 290 6.99 -4.18 -8.94
C PHE A 290 7.66 -2.81 -9.10
N VAL A 291 8.01 -2.43 -10.34
CA VAL A 291 8.63 -1.13 -10.62
C VAL A 291 7.64 0.00 -10.34
N GLY A 292 6.39 -0.11 -10.83
CA GLY A 292 5.35 0.88 -10.58
C GLY A 292 5.05 1.09 -9.09
N LEU A 293 5.04 0.01 -8.30
CA LEU A 293 4.86 0.06 -6.86
C LEU A 293 5.97 0.87 -6.15
N LEU A 294 7.22 0.66 -6.56
CA LEU A 294 8.34 1.39 -5.99
C LEU A 294 8.35 2.86 -6.44
N MET A 295 7.99 3.14 -7.70
CA MET A 295 7.84 4.52 -8.17
C MET A 295 6.74 5.27 -7.41
N HIS A 296 5.62 4.61 -7.09
CA HIS A 296 4.57 5.21 -6.26
C HIS A 296 5.06 5.49 -4.83
N ALA A 297 5.81 4.57 -4.23
CA ALA A 297 6.42 4.79 -2.93
C ALA A 297 7.41 5.98 -2.94
N GLU A 298 8.25 6.08 -3.97
CA GLU A 298 9.18 7.20 -4.19
C GLU A 298 8.44 8.53 -4.39
N HIS A 299 7.32 8.52 -5.14
CA HIS A 299 6.47 9.70 -5.32
C HIS A 299 5.94 10.22 -3.98
N LEU A 300 5.34 9.35 -3.17
CA LEU A 300 4.81 9.76 -1.87
C LEU A 300 5.91 10.32 -0.95
N GLU A 301 7.09 9.69 -0.93
CA GLU A 301 8.23 10.21 -0.16
C GLU A 301 8.71 11.55 -0.68
N ALA A 302 8.79 11.74 -2.00
CA ALA A 302 9.25 12.97 -2.63
C ALA A 302 8.29 14.15 -2.41
N VAL A 303 6.98 13.90 -2.53
CA VAL A 303 5.94 14.94 -2.43
C VAL A 303 5.60 15.26 -0.98
N TRP A 304 5.43 14.25 -0.15
CA TRP A 304 4.92 14.38 1.21
C TRP A 304 6.01 14.31 2.29
N GLY A 305 7.24 13.93 1.91
CA GLY A 305 8.36 13.78 2.84
C GLY A 305 8.31 12.51 3.67
N VAL A 306 7.36 11.64 3.41
CA VAL A 306 7.19 10.33 4.05
C VAL A 306 6.66 9.32 3.04
N GLY A 307 7.29 8.15 2.96
CA GLY A 307 6.83 7.05 2.13
C GLY A 307 5.69 6.26 2.78
N PRO A 308 5.17 5.22 2.09
CA PRO A 308 4.10 4.40 2.62
C PRO A 308 4.54 3.66 3.89
N HIS A 309 3.65 3.60 4.90
CA HIS A 309 3.88 2.86 6.14
C HIS A 309 3.83 1.35 5.94
N THR A 310 3.02 0.89 5.01
CA THR A 310 2.91 -0.53 4.65
C THR A 310 2.90 -0.70 3.14
N ILE A 311 3.49 -1.80 2.68
CA ILE A 311 3.36 -2.28 1.31
C ILE A 311 2.84 -3.72 1.37
N SER A 312 1.66 -3.95 0.81
CA SER A 312 1.00 -5.25 0.76
C SER A 312 1.19 -5.89 -0.61
N VAL A 313 1.54 -7.17 -0.60
CA VAL A 313 1.87 -7.92 -1.82
C VAL A 313 1.11 -9.26 -1.88
N PRO A 314 -0.23 -9.25 -1.83
CA PRO A 314 -0.98 -10.49 -2.00
C PRO A 314 -0.77 -11.08 -3.40
N ARG A 315 -1.01 -12.39 -3.53
CA ARG A 315 -1.14 -13.08 -4.81
C ARG A 315 -2.59 -13.44 -5.06
N ILE A 316 -2.99 -13.47 -6.34
CA ILE A 316 -4.33 -13.92 -6.71
C ILE A 316 -4.56 -15.35 -6.19
N CYS A 317 -5.70 -15.54 -5.56
CA CYS A 317 -6.15 -16.82 -5.00
C CYS A 317 -7.56 -17.16 -5.48
N PRO A 318 -7.96 -18.44 -5.45
CA PRO A 318 -9.33 -18.83 -5.73
C PRO A 318 -10.32 -18.13 -4.78
N ALA A 319 -11.43 -17.65 -5.33
CA ALA A 319 -12.52 -17.09 -4.55
C ALA A 319 -13.85 -17.42 -5.26
N ASP A 320 -14.98 -17.05 -4.63
CA ASP A 320 -16.28 -17.25 -5.25
C ASP A 320 -16.38 -16.47 -6.57
N ASP A 321 -16.75 -17.14 -7.64
CA ASP A 321 -16.80 -16.63 -9.03
C ASP A 321 -15.45 -16.14 -9.58
N ILE A 322 -14.33 -16.52 -8.94
CA ILE A 322 -12.97 -16.17 -9.36
C ILE A 322 -12.13 -17.44 -9.53
N ASP A 323 -11.75 -17.71 -10.77
CA ASP A 323 -10.75 -18.73 -11.11
C ASP A 323 -9.40 -18.07 -11.39
N PRO A 324 -8.38 -18.26 -10.53
CA PRO A 324 -7.07 -17.66 -10.72
C PRO A 324 -6.36 -18.16 -11.99
N HIS A 325 -6.75 -19.30 -12.55
CA HIS A 325 -6.19 -19.80 -13.81
C HIS A 325 -6.60 -18.99 -15.04
N THR A 326 -7.59 -18.11 -14.92
CA THR A 326 -7.93 -17.14 -15.98
C THR A 326 -6.88 -16.05 -16.12
N PHE A 327 -5.99 -15.87 -15.12
CA PHE A 327 -4.88 -14.93 -15.15
C PHE A 327 -3.59 -15.68 -15.46
N SER A 328 -2.98 -15.40 -16.61
CA SER A 328 -1.78 -16.12 -17.11
C SER A 328 -0.46 -15.73 -16.45
N ASN A 329 -0.51 -14.86 -15.42
CA ASN A 329 0.69 -14.23 -14.83
C ASN A 329 0.99 -14.72 -13.41
N ALA A 330 0.69 -15.99 -13.11
CA ALA A 330 0.96 -16.57 -11.80
C ALA A 330 2.43 -16.36 -11.37
N VAL A 331 2.63 -15.92 -10.14
CA VAL A 331 3.95 -15.64 -9.57
C VAL A 331 4.39 -16.83 -8.70
N PRO A 332 5.45 -17.57 -9.11
CA PRO A 332 5.98 -18.68 -8.32
C PRO A 332 6.51 -18.23 -6.95
N ASP A 333 6.53 -19.14 -5.97
CA ASP A 333 6.97 -18.86 -4.61
C ASP A 333 8.38 -18.26 -4.53
N ALA A 334 9.32 -18.77 -5.30
CA ALA A 334 10.69 -18.25 -5.32
C ALA A 334 10.75 -16.76 -5.76
N ILE A 335 9.98 -16.41 -6.80
CA ILE A 335 9.89 -15.03 -7.28
C ILE A 335 9.16 -14.16 -6.26
N PHE A 336 8.08 -14.66 -5.68
CA PHE A 336 7.32 -13.95 -4.66
C PHE A 336 8.17 -13.62 -3.42
N LEU A 337 8.93 -14.59 -2.92
CA LEU A 337 9.88 -14.38 -1.82
C LEU A 337 10.94 -13.32 -2.17
N LYS A 338 11.44 -13.34 -3.41
CA LYS A 338 12.40 -12.35 -3.90
C LYS A 338 11.78 -10.94 -3.94
N ILE A 339 10.53 -10.80 -4.41
CA ILE A 339 9.78 -9.53 -4.40
C ILE A 339 9.67 -9.00 -2.96
N VAL A 340 9.26 -9.83 -2.01
CA VAL A 340 9.14 -9.43 -0.59
C VAL A 340 10.47 -8.98 -0.02
N ALA A 341 11.55 -9.71 -0.31
CA ALA A 341 12.90 -9.34 0.12
C ALA A 341 13.33 -7.99 -0.47
N LEU A 342 13.12 -7.78 -1.76
CA LEU A 342 13.51 -6.55 -2.46
C LEU A 342 12.70 -5.33 -2.02
N ILE A 343 11.41 -5.49 -1.74
CA ILE A 343 10.60 -4.40 -1.16
C ILE A 343 11.17 -4.01 0.20
N ARG A 344 11.55 -4.97 1.05
CA ARG A 344 12.23 -4.67 2.32
C ARG A 344 13.54 -3.90 2.13
N LEU A 345 14.28 -4.17 1.05
CA LEU A 345 15.55 -3.48 0.76
C LEU A 345 15.34 -2.10 0.11
N ALA A 346 14.29 -1.95 -0.70
CA ALA A 346 13.95 -0.68 -1.36
C ALA A 346 13.30 0.30 -0.37
N ALA A 347 12.37 -0.18 0.44
CA ALA A 347 11.64 0.60 1.43
C ALA A 347 11.86 0.01 2.86
N PRO A 348 13.04 0.19 3.46
CA PRO A 348 13.44 -0.54 4.66
C PRO A 348 12.62 -0.22 5.90
N TYR A 349 11.97 0.94 5.95
CA TYR A 349 11.16 1.41 7.09
C TYR A 349 9.64 1.20 6.90
N THR A 350 9.25 0.47 5.85
CA THR A 350 7.85 0.13 5.54
C THR A 350 7.39 -1.12 6.28
#